data_e77da0b679c606a7ebca75880b52e6db
#
_entry.id   e77da0b679c606a7ebca75880b52e6db
#
_cell.length_a   1.000
_cell.length_b   1.000
_cell.length_c   1.000
_cell.angle_alpha   90.00
_cell.angle_beta   90.00
_cell.angle_gamma   90.00
#
_symmetry.space_group_name_H-M   'P 1'
#
loop_
_entity.id
_entity.type
_entity.pdbx_description
1 polymer ?
#
loop_
_entity_poly.entity_id
_entity_poly.type
_entity_poly.pdbx_seq_one_letter_code
_entity_poly.pdbx_strand_id
1 'polypeptide(L)'
;TVSFQVDHIVSGVAINILAAGVARFLNVIAFKDVQYASSTASPRIQGDIGIFTMPFLAGGKIGESETFNLLGNIENLDIFLLSDFSGLLLGFTSNISYLTLFALALVPLSVLVLWFTPLGLQMRSVGEYPAGSESLGVNVYLMKYIGVTISGALSGLAGSYLVVAGTGTYLEGQTGGRGFIGLASMLFGNYKPFGVLMGSGLFGFADALQLRSPQAVHGLLIVVSIFLLILTFKTFFEKKYKASVLSFLFSGAFLLWFINSTTIPNQFVYFTPHITTLIVLSFANQRIKLPEKIGVPYKKGEIN
;
A
#
# COMPACT_ATOMS: atom_id res chain seq x y z
N THR A 1 -19.50 -16.61 4.91
CA THR A 1 -19.86 -16.19 3.53
C THR A 1 -19.95 -17.40 2.60
N VAL A 2 -18.85 -18.17 2.42
CA VAL A 2 -18.79 -19.24 1.41
C VAL A 2 -19.79 -20.35 1.68
N SER A 3 -19.81 -20.96 2.89
CA SER A 3 -20.71 -22.06 3.25
C SER A 3 -22.06 -21.61 3.79
N PHE A 4 -22.05 -20.60 4.66
CA PHE A 4 -23.27 -20.13 5.32
C PHE A 4 -24.01 -19.06 4.55
N GLN A 5 -23.48 -18.61 3.41
CA GLN A 5 -24.07 -17.58 2.53
C GLN A 5 -24.45 -16.28 3.25
N VAL A 6 -23.76 -15.98 4.35
CA VAL A 6 -23.92 -14.73 5.10
C VAL A 6 -23.31 -13.57 4.31
N ASP A 7 -23.91 -12.40 4.46
CA ASP A 7 -23.41 -11.17 3.87
C ASP A 7 -21.93 -10.91 4.18
N HIS A 8 -21.17 -10.47 3.19
CA HIS A 8 -19.72 -10.26 3.30
C HIS A 8 -19.36 -9.11 4.24
N ILE A 9 -20.19 -8.06 4.27
CA ILE A 9 -19.96 -6.88 5.12
C ILE A 9 -20.14 -7.26 6.58
N VAL A 10 -21.23 -7.97 6.90
CA VAL A 10 -21.51 -8.47 8.26
C VAL A 10 -20.40 -9.39 8.72
N SER A 11 -19.98 -10.34 7.87
CA SER A 11 -18.89 -11.25 8.17
C SER A 11 -17.55 -10.51 8.39
N GLY A 12 -17.27 -9.49 7.58
CA GLY A 12 -16.06 -8.68 7.71
C GLY A 12 -16.01 -7.90 9.02
N VAL A 13 -17.12 -7.28 9.42
CA VAL A 13 -17.21 -6.56 10.70
C VAL A 13 -17.05 -7.54 11.88
N ALA A 14 -17.69 -8.70 11.82
CA ALA A 14 -17.57 -9.73 12.84
C ALA A 14 -16.11 -10.23 12.99
N ILE A 15 -15.43 -10.48 11.86
CA ILE A 15 -14.01 -10.88 11.85
C ILE A 15 -13.12 -9.78 12.45
N ASN A 16 -13.34 -8.52 12.14
CA ASN A 16 -12.54 -7.41 12.68
C ASN A 16 -12.68 -7.30 14.20
N ILE A 17 -13.91 -7.42 14.74
CA ILE A 17 -14.15 -7.39 16.18
C ILE A 17 -13.51 -8.61 16.86
N LEU A 18 -13.71 -9.79 16.27
CA LEU A 18 -13.15 -11.04 16.79
C LEU A 18 -11.61 -11.00 16.76
N ALA A 19 -11.00 -10.53 15.68
CA ALA A 19 -9.55 -10.44 15.54
C ALA A 19 -8.92 -9.57 16.61
N ALA A 20 -9.52 -8.41 16.92
CA ALA A 20 -9.04 -7.54 17.98
C ALA A 20 -9.11 -8.23 19.35
N GLY A 21 -10.22 -8.88 19.67
CA GLY A 21 -10.38 -9.64 20.92
C GLY A 21 -9.41 -10.83 21.03
N VAL A 22 -9.27 -11.61 19.96
CA VAL A 22 -8.35 -12.77 19.91
C VAL A 22 -6.90 -12.31 20.02
N ALA A 23 -6.49 -11.23 19.33
CA ALA A 23 -5.13 -10.73 19.41
C ALA A 23 -4.78 -10.29 20.84
N ARG A 24 -5.68 -9.56 21.51
CA ARG A 24 -5.51 -9.16 22.91
C ARG A 24 -5.41 -10.38 23.84
N PHE A 25 -6.32 -11.35 23.67
CA PHE A 25 -6.33 -12.57 24.47
C PHE A 25 -5.04 -13.37 24.30
N LEU A 26 -4.58 -13.56 23.05
CA LEU A 26 -3.34 -14.27 22.76
C LEU A 26 -2.12 -13.54 23.32
N ASN A 27 -2.10 -12.20 23.25
CA ASN A 27 -1.03 -11.40 23.84
C ASN A 27 -0.93 -11.64 25.36
N VAL A 28 -2.06 -11.63 26.08
CA VAL A 28 -2.10 -11.89 27.52
C VAL A 28 -1.62 -13.30 27.85
N ILE A 29 -2.03 -14.31 27.09
CA ILE A 29 -1.60 -15.70 27.35
C ILE A 29 -0.12 -15.90 27.01
N ALA A 30 0.33 -15.37 25.87
CA ALA A 30 1.69 -15.58 25.41
C ALA A 30 2.74 -14.92 26.32
N PHE A 31 2.39 -13.81 26.94
CA PHE A 31 3.32 -13.00 27.72
C PHE A 31 2.96 -12.85 29.20
N LYS A 32 2.07 -13.72 29.74
CA LYS A 32 1.60 -13.66 31.15
C LYS A 32 2.73 -13.69 32.17
N ASP A 33 3.84 -14.37 31.87
CA ASP A 33 4.98 -14.58 32.78
C ASP A 33 6.11 -13.58 32.54
N VAL A 34 5.94 -12.64 31.61
CA VAL A 34 6.96 -11.64 31.27
C VAL A 34 6.73 -10.36 32.07
N GLN A 35 7.77 -9.94 32.79
CA GLN A 35 7.75 -8.70 33.56
C GLN A 35 7.53 -7.49 32.62
N TYR A 36 6.61 -6.60 32.98
CA TYR A 36 6.16 -5.46 32.17
C TYR A 36 5.26 -5.79 30.94
N ALA A 37 4.77 -7.01 30.81
CA ALA A 37 3.76 -7.32 29.80
C ALA A 37 2.44 -6.58 30.12
N SER A 38 1.90 -5.91 29.11
CA SER A 38 0.60 -5.24 29.19
C SER A 38 -0.45 -6.05 28.44
N SER A 39 -1.72 -5.89 28.82
CA SER A 39 -2.82 -6.51 28.06
C SER A 39 -2.95 -5.95 26.64
N THR A 40 -2.42 -4.74 26.41
CA THR A 40 -2.53 -4.00 25.13
C THR A 40 -1.24 -3.94 24.33
N ALA A 41 -0.11 -4.38 24.92
CA ALA A 41 1.21 -4.34 24.28
C ALA A 41 2.02 -5.59 24.62
N SER A 42 2.77 -6.11 23.64
CA SER A 42 3.75 -7.17 23.88
C SER A 42 5.09 -6.59 24.35
N PRO A 43 5.94 -7.40 24.97
CA PRO A 43 7.35 -7.05 25.14
C PRO A 43 7.99 -6.74 23.78
N ARG A 44 9.04 -5.92 23.83
CA ARG A 44 9.80 -5.61 22.61
C ARG A 44 10.52 -6.84 22.08
N ILE A 45 10.45 -7.03 20.77
CA ILE A 45 11.18 -8.10 20.08
C ILE A 45 12.69 -7.81 20.24
N GLN A 46 13.39 -8.80 20.79
CA GLN A 46 14.86 -8.74 20.92
C GLN A 46 15.45 -9.33 19.63
N GLY A 47 16.12 -8.52 18.86
CA GLY A 47 16.77 -8.91 17.62
C GLY A 47 16.60 -7.86 16.52
N ASP A 48 17.62 -7.73 15.69
CA ASP A 48 17.57 -6.90 14.50
C ASP A 48 16.94 -7.68 13.34
N ILE A 49 16.02 -7.02 12.66
CA ILE A 49 15.57 -7.52 11.37
C ILE A 49 16.71 -7.31 10.40
N GLY A 50 17.17 -8.39 9.77
CA GLY A 50 18.19 -8.28 8.75
C GLY A 50 17.80 -7.26 7.70
N ILE A 51 18.67 -6.31 7.43
CA ILE A 51 18.54 -5.29 6.40
C ILE A 51 19.44 -5.66 5.23
N PHE A 52 18.93 -5.40 4.04
CA PHE A 52 19.66 -5.57 2.78
C PHE A 52 19.89 -4.20 2.17
N THR A 53 21.12 -3.92 1.81
CA THR A 53 21.49 -2.74 1.03
C THR A 53 22.08 -3.21 -0.28
N MET A 54 21.59 -2.64 -1.39
CA MET A 54 21.95 -3.11 -2.72
C MET A 54 23.43 -2.84 -3.00
N PRO A 55 24.23 -3.88 -3.30
CA PRO A 55 25.65 -3.68 -3.62
C PRO A 55 25.80 -2.87 -4.92
N PHE A 56 26.90 -2.14 -5.03
CA PHE A 56 27.28 -1.25 -6.14
C PHE A 56 26.38 -0.02 -6.34
N LEU A 57 25.07 -0.07 -6.04
CA LEU A 57 24.21 1.10 -6.12
C LEU A 57 24.21 1.93 -4.83
N ALA A 58 24.02 1.27 -3.69
CA ALA A 58 23.86 1.93 -2.39
C ALA A 58 25.00 1.60 -1.39
N GLY A 59 26.10 0.99 -1.85
CA GLY A 59 27.23 0.66 -1.00
C GLY A 59 27.01 -0.56 -0.09
N GLY A 60 26.13 -1.48 -0.49
CA GLY A 60 25.88 -2.72 0.26
C GLY A 60 27.11 -3.62 0.32
N LYS A 61 27.13 -4.57 1.26
CA LYS A 61 28.24 -5.51 1.46
C LYS A 61 28.06 -6.74 0.57
N ILE A 62 29.19 -7.18 -0.04
CA ILE A 62 29.29 -8.51 -0.65
C ILE A 62 30.35 -9.28 0.15
N GLY A 63 29.89 -10.25 0.97
CA GLY A 63 30.75 -10.89 1.95
C GLY A 63 31.23 -9.92 3.04
N GLU A 64 32.53 -9.78 3.20
CA GLU A 64 33.13 -8.86 4.18
C GLU A 64 33.48 -7.48 3.60
N SER A 65 33.42 -7.30 2.27
CA SER A 65 33.84 -6.07 1.60
C SER A 65 32.65 -5.14 1.34
N GLU A 66 32.81 -3.86 1.66
CA GLU A 66 31.87 -2.82 1.25
C GLU A 66 32.05 -2.50 -0.24
N THR A 67 30.94 -2.39 -0.95
CA THR A 67 30.97 -2.05 -2.38
C THR A 67 30.86 -0.55 -2.60
N PHE A 68 31.18 -0.10 -3.81
CA PHE A 68 31.07 1.30 -4.20
C PHE A 68 29.62 1.80 -4.06
N ASN A 69 29.45 2.98 -3.48
CA ASN A 69 28.14 3.63 -3.34
C ASN A 69 27.93 4.65 -4.46
N LEU A 70 27.42 4.17 -5.61
CA LEU A 70 27.22 5.02 -6.79
C LEU A 70 26.20 6.10 -6.54
N LEU A 71 25.03 5.73 -5.98
CA LEU A 71 23.93 6.68 -5.76
C LEU A 71 24.27 7.71 -4.67
N GLY A 72 24.93 7.30 -3.59
CA GLY A 72 25.37 8.24 -2.54
C GLY A 72 26.42 9.22 -3.03
N ASN A 73 27.31 8.80 -3.92
CA ASN A 73 28.28 9.71 -4.53
C ASN A 73 27.63 10.74 -5.47
N ILE A 74 26.59 10.34 -6.20
CA ILE A 74 25.81 11.26 -7.06
C ILE A 74 24.98 12.23 -6.19
N GLU A 75 24.39 11.75 -5.09
CA GLU A 75 23.65 12.58 -4.15
C GLU A 75 24.54 13.70 -3.57
N ASN A 76 25.78 13.35 -3.19
CA ASN A 76 26.76 14.30 -2.63
C ASN A 76 27.29 15.34 -3.65
N LEU A 77 26.97 15.23 -4.94
CA LEU A 77 27.35 16.24 -5.93
C LEU A 77 26.50 17.51 -5.87
N ASP A 78 25.39 17.49 -5.12
CA ASP A 78 24.46 18.61 -4.94
C ASP A 78 23.98 19.27 -6.26
N ILE A 79 23.93 18.47 -7.35
CA ILE A 79 23.44 18.93 -8.64
C ILE A 79 21.90 18.86 -8.63
N PHE A 80 21.24 20.02 -8.81
CA PHE A 80 19.79 20.14 -8.86
C PHE A 80 19.14 19.06 -9.73
N LEU A 81 18.09 18.41 -9.24
CA LEU A 81 17.37 17.27 -9.81
C LEU A 81 18.16 15.95 -9.83
N LEU A 82 19.47 15.94 -10.06
CA LEU A 82 20.24 14.71 -10.15
C LEU A 82 20.52 14.12 -8.77
N SER A 83 20.87 14.96 -7.80
CA SER A 83 21.04 14.54 -6.40
C SER A 83 19.72 14.13 -5.78
N ASP A 84 18.63 14.87 -6.03
CA ASP A 84 17.30 14.53 -5.52
C ASP A 84 16.80 13.19 -6.06
N PHE A 85 17.01 12.94 -7.36
CA PHE A 85 16.66 11.67 -7.99
C PHE A 85 17.52 10.51 -7.47
N SER A 86 18.81 10.73 -7.27
CA SER A 86 19.70 9.71 -6.70
C SER A 86 19.36 9.42 -5.24
N GLY A 87 19.02 10.43 -4.44
CA GLY A 87 18.54 10.26 -3.07
C GLY A 87 17.24 9.47 -2.99
N LEU A 88 16.31 9.70 -3.92
CA LEU A 88 15.09 8.94 -4.03
C LEU A 88 15.39 7.46 -4.36
N LEU A 89 16.26 7.19 -5.32
CA LEU A 89 16.67 5.83 -5.65
C LEU A 89 17.45 5.17 -4.51
N LEU A 90 18.27 5.93 -3.78
CA LEU A 90 18.98 5.44 -2.61
C LEU A 90 18.00 4.97 -1.54
N GLY A 91 16.91 5.70 -1.30
CA GLY A 91 15.83 5.28 -0.39
C GLY A 91 15.17 3.96 -0.77
N PHE A 92 15.14 3.60 -2.06
CA PHE A 92 14.63 2.31 -2.53
C PHE A 92 15.68 1.19 -2.54
N THR A 93 16.96 1.49 -2.37
CA THR A 93 18.06 0.52 -2.52
C THR A 93 18.88 0.33 -1.26
N SER A 94 18.74 1.24 -0.29
CA SER A 94 19.46 1.19 1.00
C SER A 94 18.54 0.76 2.15
N ASN A 95 19.09 -0.01 3.09
CA ASN A 95 18.43 -0.40 4.33
C ASN A 95 17.03 -1.03 4.18
N ILE A 96 16.85 -1.84 3.14
CA ILE A 96 15.60 -2.55 2.88
C ILE A 96 15.52 -3.76 3.81
N SER A 97 14.44 -3.89 4.59
CA SER A 97 14.26 -5.10 5.40
C SER A 97 14.01 -6.33 4.50
N TYR A 98 14.48 -7.50 4.92
CA TYR A 98 14.19 -8.75 4.20
C TYR A 98 12.68 -9.00 4.05
N LEU A 99 11.86 -8.53 5.00
CA LEU A 99 10.40 -8.61 4.89
C LEU A 99 9.85 -7.73 3.76
N THR A 100 10.45 -6.57 3.51
CA THR A 100 10.08 -5.71 2.37
C THR A 100 10.44 -6.38 1.05
N LEU A 101 11.63 -7.02 0.96
CA LEU A 101 12.02 -7.79 -0.23
C LEU A 101 11.05 -8.96 -0.48
N PHE A 102 10.66 -9.66 0.59
CA PHE A 102 9.67 -10.72 0.49
C PHE A 102 8.31 -10.19 -0.01
N ALA A 103 7.83 -9.06 0.54
CA ALA A 103 6.60 -8.43 0.08
C ALA A 103 6.66 -8.01 -1.39
N LEU A 104 7.80 -7.45 -1.85
CA LEU A 104 8.01 -7.12 -3.25
C LEU A 104 8.03 -8.36 -4.14
N ALA A 105 8.61 -9.48 -3.68
CA ALA A 105 8.63 -10.74 -4.42
C ALA A 105 7.24 -11.38 -4.56
N LEU A 106 6.31 -11.12 -3.62
CA LEU A 106 4.93 -11.60 -3.71
C LEU A 106 4.17 -10.98 -4.91
N VAL A 107 4.56 -9.79 -5.38
CA VAL A 107 3.90 -9.14 -6.53
C VAL A 107 4.12 -9.93 -7.83
N PRO A 108 5.35 -10.17 -8.31
CA PRO A 108 5.55 -11.00 -9.50
C PRO A 108 5.06 -12.43 -9.28
N LEU A 109 5.18 -12.99 -8.08
CA LEU A 109 4.65 -14.30 -7.76
C LEU A 109 3.12 -14.34 -7.93
N SER A 110 2.39 -13.32 -7.46
CA SER A 110 0.94 -13.24 -7.63
C SER A 110 0.55 -13.10 -9.11
N VAL A 111 1.31 -12.34 -9.90
CA VAL A 111 1.13 -12.27 -11.36
C VAL A 111 1.33 -13.64 -11.97
N LEU A 112 2.43 -14.33 -11.65
CA LEU A 112 2.72 -15.66 -12.16
C LEU A 112 1.59 -16.64 -11.82
N VAL A 113 1.18 -16.71 -10.57
CA VAL A 113 0.12 -17.62 -10.13
C VAL A 113 -1.21 -17.29 -10.80
N LEU A 114 -1.63 -16.03 -10.82
CA LEU A 114 -2.96 -15.65 -11.31
C LEU A 114 -3.07 -15.67 -12.85
N TRP A 115 -2.00 -15.39 -13.60
CA TRP A 115 -2.08 -15.30 -15.07
C TRP A 115 -1.43 -16.48 -15.82
N PHE A 116 -0.48 -17.18 -15.20
CA PHE A 116 0.29 -18.22 -15.87
C PHE A 116 0.04 -19.63 -15.33
N THR A 117 -0.87 -19.80 -14.34
CA THR A 117 -1.20 -21.15 -13.85
C THR A 117 -2.68 -21.50 -14.05
N PRO A 118 -3.00 -22.81 -14.17
CA PRO A 118 -4.38 -23.29 -14.24
C PRO A 118 -5.22 -22.88 -12.99
N LEU A 119 -4.59 -22.86 -11.82
CA LEU A 119 -5.24 -22.43 -10.58
C LEU A 119 -5.69 -20.98 -10.66
N GLY A 120 -4.83 -20.08 -11.15
CA GLY A 120 -5.18 -18.68 -11.33
C GLY A 120 -6.28 -18.47 -12.38
N LEU A 121 -6.27 -19.26 -13.45
CA LEU A 121 -7.34 -19.25 -14.44
C LEU A 121 -8.69 -19.65 -13.80
N GLN A 122 -8.72 -20.74 -13.02
CA GLN A 122 -9.91 -21.19 -12.30
C GLN A 122 -10.40 -20.14 -11.29
N MET A 123 -9.50 -19.55 -10.51
CA MET A 123 -9.86 -18.51 -9.56
C MET A 123 -10.51 -17.29 -10.25
N ARG A 124 -9.95 -16.83 -11.37
CA ARG A 124 -10.49 -15.69 -12.13
C ARG A 124 -11.82 -16.04 -12.78
N SER A 125 -11.95 -17.22 -13.37
CA SER A 125 -13.22 -17.65 -13.99
C SER A 125 -14.34 -17.75 -12.96
N VAL A 126 -14.05 -18.27 -11.77
CA VAL A 126 -15.00 -18.30 -10.64
C VAL A 126 -15.37 -16.90 -10.16
N GLY A 127 -14.48 -15.93 -10.25
CA GLY A 127 -14.77 -14.52 -9.91
C GLY A 127 -15.70 -13.82 -10.92
N GLU A 128 -15.61 -14.19 -12.18
CA GLU A 128 -16.43 -13.59 -13.26
C GLU A 128 -17.75 -14.35 -13.44
N TYR A 129 -17.70 -15.67 -13.63
CA TYR A 129 -18.89 -16.47 -13.91
C TYR A 129 -18.84 -17.84 -13.21
N PRO A 130 -19.24 -17.91 -11.93
CA PRO A 130 -19.16 -19.16 -11.14
C PRO A 130 -19.95 -20.31 -11.74
N ALA A 131 -21.19 -20.07 -12.22
CA ALA A 131 -22.03 -21.11 -12.79
C ALA A 131 -21.42 -21.74 -14.06
N GLY A 132 -20.85 -20.91 -14.95
CA GLY A 132 -20.12 -21.41 -16.12
C GLY A 132 -18.84 -22.16 -15.73
N SER A 133 -18.14 -21.74 -14.69
CA SER A 133 -16.97 -22.45 -14.18
C SER A 133 -17.34 -23.81 -13.61
N GLU A 134 -18.47 -23.91 -12.91
CA GLU A 134 -19.00 -25.17 -12.38
C GLU A 134 -19.36 -26.15 -13.48
N SER A 135 -20.01 -25.68 -14.56
CA SER A 135 -20.38 -26.52 -15.71
C SER A 135 -19.16 -27.09 -16.45
N LEU A 136 -18.01 -26.43 -16.34
CA LEU A 136 -16.72 -26.91 -16.85
C LEU A 136 -15.96 -27.79 -15.83
N GLY A 137 -16.60 -28.16 -14.70
CA GLY A 137 -16.02 -29.07 -13.71
C GLY A 137 -15.15 -28.38 -12.65
N VAL A 138 -15.10 -27.04 -12.60
CA VAL A 138 -14.34 -26.33 -11.57
C VAL A 138 -15.11 -26.33 -10.24
N ASN A 139 -14.46 -26.74 -9.16
CA ASN A 139 -15.07 -26.68 -7.82
C ASN A 139 -15.05 -25.24 -7.30
N VAL A 140 -16.17 -24.52 -7.46
CA VAL A 140 -16.33 -23.12 -7.07
C VAL A 140 -16.07 -22.88 -5.59
N TYR A 141 -16.60 -23.76 -4.71
CA TYR A 141 -16.38 -23.62 -3.27
C TYR A 141 -14.90 -23.75 -2.90
N LEU A 142 -14.21 -24.73 -3.47
CA LEU A 142 -12.78 -24.91 -3.21
C LEU A 142 -11.97 -23.67 -3.63
N MET A 143 -12.25 -23.11 -4.80
CA MET A 143 -11.57 -21.91 -5.29
C MET A 143 -11.83 -20.70 -4.38
N LYS A 144 -13.06 -20.51 -3.92
CA LYS A 144 -13.40 -19.46 -2.95
C LYS A 144 -12.68 -19.67 -1.61
N TYR A 145 -12.60 -20.88 -1.09
CA TYR A 145 -11.86 -21.19 0.15
C TYR A 145 -10.36 -20.93 -0.01
N ILE A 146 -9.75 -21.34 -1.11
CA ILE A 146 -8.34 -21.06 -1.39
C ILE A 146 -8.10 -19.53 -1.40
N GLY A 147 -8.95 -18.77 -2.08
CA GLY A 147 -8.84 -17.30 -2.14
C GLY A 147 -8.92 -16.65 -0.75
N VAL A 148 -9.90 -17.04 0.06
CA VAL A 148 -10.06 -16.51 1.43
C VAL A 148 -8.88 -16.89 2.32
N THR A 149 -8.39 -18.14 2.23
CA THR A 149 -7.25 -18.61 3.01
C THR A 149 -5.96 -17.84 2.65
N ILE A 150 -5.69 -17.66 1.36
CA ILE A 150 -4.54 -16.87 0.90
C ILE A 150 -4.66 -15.42 1.38
N SER A 151 -5.86 -14.81 1.27
CA SER A 151 -6.11 -13.46 1.75
C SER A 151 -5.85 -13.33 3.25
N GLY A 152 -6.34 -14.30 4.05
CA GLY A 152 -6.07 -14.33 5.50
C GLY A 152 -4.60 -14.47 5.84
N ALA A 153 -3.88 -15.34 5.13
CA ALA A 153 -2.43 -15.51 5.31
C ALA A 153 -1.64 -14.23 4.97
N LEU A 154 -1.96 -13.57 3.85
CA LEU A 154 -1.32 -12.33 3.45
C LEU A 154 -1.63 -11.17 4.42
N SER A 155 -2.86 -11.08 4.94
CA SER A 155 -3.20 -10.07 5.94
C SER A 155 -2.49 -10.31 7.28
N GLY A 156 -2.32 -11.58 7.68
CA GLY A 156 -1.50 -11.95 8.84
C GLY A 156 -0.03 -11.56 8.67
N LEU A 157 0.55 -11.81 7.50
CA LEU A 157 1.91 -11.34 7.14
C LEU A 157 2.03 -9.82 7.17
N ALA A 158 1.03 -9.09 6.68
CA ALA A 158 1.01 -7.62 6.75
C ALA A 158 0.96 -7.12 8.20
N GLY A 159 0.18 -7.78 9.06
CA GLY A 159 0.14 -7.49 10.50
C GLY A 159 1.48 -7.75 11.18
N SER A 160 2.14 -8.87 10.88
CA SER A 160 3.46 -9.19 11.41
C SER A 160 4.53 -8.20 10.95
N TYR A 161 4.44 -7.71 9.70
CA TYR A 161 5.32 -6.66 9.18
C TYR A 161 5.22 -5.37 10.02
N LEU A 162 4.00 -4.94 10.36
CA LEU A 162 3.79 -3.75 11.19
C LEU A 162 4.43 -3.89 12.57
N VAL A 163 4.37 -5.09 13.17
CA VAL A 163 5.01 -5.36 14.46
C VAL A 163 6.52 -5.36 14.32
N VAL A 164 7.03 -6.17 13.41
CA VAL A 164 8.46 -6.51 13.33
C VAL A 164 9.27 -5.37 12.72
N ALA A 165 8.81 -4.80 11.61
CA ALA A 165 9.52 -3.73 10.89
C ALA A 165 9.14 -2.31 11.37
N GLY A 166 7.94 -2.14 11.97
CA GLY A 166 7.48 -0.84 12.40
C GLY A 166 7.87 -0.48 13.82
N THR A 167 7.29 -1.14 14.81
CA THR A 167 7.39 -0.73 16.23
C THR A 167 8.31 -1.61 17.07
N GLY A 168 8.58 -2.82 16.61
CA GLY A 168 9.28 -3.86 17.41
C GLY A 168 8.43 -4.43 18.55
N THR A 169 7.16 -4.00 18.68
CA THR A 169 6.22 -4.46 19.70
C THR A 169 4.82 -4.56 19.08
N TYR A 170 4.03 -5.52 19.51
CA TYR A 170 2.61 -5.50 19.25
C TYR A 170 1.95 -4.41 20.10
N LEU A 171 1.13 -3.58 19.47
CA LEU A 171 0.29 -2.58 20.14
C LEU A 171 -1.15 -2.78 19.67
N GLU A 172 -2.09 -2.82 20.62
CA GLU A 172 -3.51 -2.89 20.29
C GLU A 172 -3.90 -1.68 19.42
N GLY A 173 -4.60 -1.95 18.30
CA GLY A 173 -5.01 -0.89 17.36
C GLY A 173 -3.91 -0.36 16.43
N GLN A 174 -2.70 -0.91 16.44
CA GLN A 174 -1.56 -0.44 15.64
C GLN A 174 -1.80 -0.46 14.12
N THR A 175 -2.79 -1.21 13.64
CA THR A 175 -3.17 -1.21 12.22
C THR A 175 -3.67 0.15 11.74
N GLY A 176 -4.27 0.96 12.65
CA GLY A 176 -4.62 2.36 12.38
C GLY A 176 -5.41 2.60 11.09
N GLY A 177 -6.28 1.66 10.71
CA GLY A 177 -7.03 1.77 9.45
C GLY A 177 -6.28 1.39 8.17
N ARG A 178 -5.02 0.93 8.24
CA ARG A 178 -4.22 0.55 7.05
C ARG A 178 -4.86 -0.53 6.19
N GLY A 179 -5.75 -1.35 6.76
CA GLY A 179 -6.56 -2.29 5.98
C GLY A 179 -7.48 -1.60 4.97
N PHE A 180 -8.08 -0.46 5.33
CA PHE A 180 -8.88 0.34 4.39
C PHE A 180 -8.01 0.99 3.30
N ILE A 181 -6.79 1.40 3.62
CA ILE A 181 -5.81 1.88 2.63
C ILE A 181 -5.48 0.76 1.64
N GLY A 182 -5.30 -0.48 2.12
CA GLY A 182 -5.12 -1.65 1.26
C GLY A 182 -6.28 -1.90 0.31
N LEU A 183 -7.52 -1.77 0.80
CA LEU A 183 -8.73 -1.86 -0.02
C LEU A 183 -8.79 -0.73 -1.06
N ALA A 184 -8.48 0.51 -0.66
CA ALA A 184 -8.40 1.64 -1.59
C ALA A 184 -7.32 1.40 -2.65
N SER A 185 -6.16 0.88 -2.28
CA SER A 185 -5.07 0.52 -3.21
C SER A 185 -5.49 -0.55 -4.22
N MET A 186 -6.29 -1.53 -3.77
CA MET A 186 -6.83 -2.59 -4.64
C MET A 186 -7.80 -2.02 -5.68
N LEU A 187 -8.73 -1.16 -5.27
CA LEU A 187 -9.67 -0.47 -6.17
C LEU A 187 -8.91 0.41 -7.15
N PHE A 188 -7.96 1.21 -6.66
CA PHE A 188 -7.12 2.09 -7.46
C PHE A 188 -6.27 1.32 -8.45
N GLY A 189 -5.71 0.20 -8.02
CA GLY A 189 -4.93 -0.73 -8.85
C GLY A 189 -5.74 -1.53 -9.86
N ASN A 190 -7.08 -1.33 -9.91
CA ASN A 190 -8.00 -2.03 -10.79
C ASN A 190 -7.87 -3.56 -10.68
N TYR A 191 -7.75 -4.06 -9.45
CA TYR A 191 -7.60 -5.49 -9.11
C TYR A 191 -6.39 -6.18 -9.78
N LYS A 192 -5.40 -5.40 -10.24
CA LYS A 192 -4.17 -5.94 -10.83
C LYS A 192 -3.03 -5.83 -9.84
N PRO A 193 -2.20 -6.87 -9.63
CA PRO A 193 -1.13 -6.85 -8.63
C PRO A 193 -0.18 -5.67 -8.76
N PHE A 194 0.22 -5.33 -10.00
CA PHE A 194 1.11 -4.20 -10.25
C PHE A 194 0.43 -2.85 -9.94
N GLY A 195 -0.87 -2.74 -10.26
CA GLY A 195 -1.65 -1.55 -9.89
C GLY A 195 -1.81 -1.39 -8.39
N VAL A 196 -2.01 -2.50 -7.67
CA VAL A 196 -2.06 -2.52 -6.20
C VAL A 196 -0.70 -2.10 -5.60
N LEU A 197 0.42 -2.56 -6.17
CA LEU A 197 1.76 -2.13 -5.76
C LEU A 197 1.92 -0.61 -5.92
N MET A 198 1.55 -0.04 -7.06
CA MET A 198 1.64 1.40 -7.32
C MET A 198 0.72 2.19 -6.36
N GLY A 199 -0.52 1.73 -6.17
CA GLY A 199 -1.45 2.33 -5.22
C GLY A 199 -0.94 2.29 -3.79
N SER A 200 -0.49 1.13 -3.32
CA SER A 200 0.05 0.98 -1.97
C SER A 200 1.34 1.77 -1.75
N GLY A 201 2.21 1.87 -2.77
CA GLY A 201 3.40 2.71 -2.75
C GLY A 201 3.05 4.19 -2.59
N LEU A 202 2.07 4.66 -3.34
CA LEU A 202 1.61 6.05 -3.28
C LEU A 202 0.99 6.38 -1.90
N PHE A 203 0.11 5.52 -1.39
CA PHE A 203 -0.48 5.72 -0.07
C PHE A 203 0.56 5.56 1.05
N GLY A 204 1.49 4.60 0.93
CA GLY A 204 2.59 4.43 1.88
C GLY A 204 3.53 5.63 1.90
N PHE A 205 3.81 6.22 0.74
CA PHE A 205 4.57 7.47 0.65
C PHE A 205 3.84 8.62 1.36
N ALA A 206 2.53 8.77 1.11
CA ALA A 206 1.73 9.79 1.79
C ALA A 206 1.65 9.58 3.31
N ASP A 207 1.55 8.32 3.77
CA ASP A 207 1.59 7.97 5.20
C ASP A 207 2.97 8.28 5.82
N ALA A 208 4.04 8.02 5.10
CA ALA A 208 5.40 8.35 5.55
C ALA A 208 5.66 9.86 5.63
N LEU A 209 5.03 10.67 4.78
CA LEU A 209 5.19 12.12 4.80
C LEU A 209 4.69 12.75 6.09
N GLN A 210 3.61 12.23 6.70
CA GLN A 210 3.11 12.75 7.97
C GLN A 210 4.09 12.54 9.14
N LEU A 211 5.05 11.60 8.99
CA LEU A 211 6.12 11.35 9.98
C LEU A 211 7.32 12.26 9.79
N ARG A 212 7.35 13.03 8.71
CA ARG A 212 8.43 13.96 8.39
C ARG A 212 8.19 15.33 9.00
N SER A 213 9.26 16.11 9.08
CA SER A 213 9.15 17.49 9.55
C SER A 213 8.28 18.35 8.62
N PRO A 214 7.60 19.37 9.14
CA PRO A 214 6.82 20.31 8.33
C PRO A 214 7.62 20.96 7.19
N GLN A 215 8.94 21.11 7.37
CA GLN A 215 9.85 21.64 6.34
C GLN A 215 9.98 20.68 5.15
N ALA A 216 10.08 19.37 5.40
CA ALA A 216 10.14 18.36 4.33
C ALA A 216 8.85 18.32 3.50
N VAL A 217 7.69 18.46 4.17
CA VAL A 217 6.39 18.50 3.50
C VAL A 217 6.19 19.81 2.73
N HIS A 218 6.83 20.90 3.16
CA HIS A 218 6.79 22.21 2.48
C HIS A 218 7.28 22.11 1.02
N GLY A 219 8.32 21.31 0.76
CA GLY A 219 8.80 21.05 -0.61
C GLY A 219 7.74 20.46 -1.56
N LEU A 220 6.71 19.79 -1.04
CA LEU A 220 5.64 19.28 -1.88
C LEU A 220 4.77 20.38 -2.51
N LEU A 221 4.72 21.57 -1.94
CA LEU A 221 3.97 22.69 -2.51
C LEU A 221 4.49 23.03 -3.91
N ILE A 222 5.82 23.01 -4.11
CA ILE A 222 6.41 23.26 -5.42
C ILE A 222 6.10 22.12 -6.40
N VAL A 223 6.12 20.86 -5.93
CA VAL A 223 5.77 19.70 -6.77
C VAL A 223 4.31 19.78 -7.24
N VAL A 224 3.39 20.10 -6.33
CA VAL A 224 1.96 20.31 -6.65
C VAL A 224 1.79 21.49 -7.63
N SER A 225 2.50 22.59 -7.41
CA SER A 225 2.48 23.75 -8.31
C SER A 225 2.94 23.37 -9.72
N ILE A 226 4.07 22.69 -9.87
CA ILE A 226 4.59 22.22 -11.16
C ILE A 226 3.60 21.26 -11.84
N PHE A 227 3.04 20.33 -11.09
CA PHE A 227 2.04 19.38 -11.61
C PHE A 227 0.79 20.11 -12.15
N LEU A 228 0.29 21.11 -11.41
CA LEU A 228 -0.84 21.94 -11.85
C LEU A 228 -0.48 22.79 -13.06
N LEU A 229 0.76 23.26 -13.21
CA LEU A 229 1.23 23.92 -14.42
C LEU A 229 1.20 22.98 -15.63
N ILE A 230 1.70 21.75 -15.48
CA ILE A 230 1.64 20.74 -16.55
C ILE A 230 0.19 20.47 -16.95
N LEU A 231 -0.72 20.33 -15.98
CA LEU A 231 -2.15 20.19 -16.24
C LEU A 231 -2.74 21.41 -16.96
N THR A 232 -2.30 22.61 -16.61
CA THR A 232 -2.72 23.84 -17.28
C THR A 232 -2.39 23.79 -18.76
N PHE A 233 -1.13 23.44 -19.11
CA PHE A 233 -0.74 23.28 -20.51
C PHE A 233 -1.56 22.19 -21.22
N LYS A 234 -1.73 21.02 -20.60
CA LYS A 234 -2.53 19.94 -21.18
C LYS A 234 -3.97 20.37 -21.46
N THR A 235 -4.66 20.94 -20.47
CA THR A 235 -6.06 21.38 -20.61
C THR A 235 -6.22 22.54 -21.58
N PHE A 236 -5.18 23.39 -21.71
CA PHE A 236 -5.15 24.46 -22.70
C PHE A 236 -5.13 23.89 -24.13
N PHE A 237 -4.27 22.91 -24.40
CA PHE A 237 -4.24 22.24 -25.72
C PHE A 237 -5.51 21.44 -26.02
N GLU A 238 -6.18 20.93 -25.00
CA GLU A 238 -7.50 20.28 -25.11
C GLU A 238 -8.66 21.28 -25.30
N LYS A 239 -8.38 22.60 -25.40
CA LYS A 239 -9.35 23.70 -25.52
C LYS A 239 -10.34 23.82 -24.35
N LYS A 240 -10.01 23.26 -23.19
CA LYS A 240 -10.79 23.35 -21.94
C LYS A 240 -10.39 24.58 -21.13
N TYR A 241 -10.62 25.77 -21.66
CA TYR A 241 -10.11 27.03 -21.12
C TYR A 241 -10.48 27.29 -19.65
N LYS A 242 -11.70 26.94 -19.22
CA LYS A 242 -12.13 27.11 -17.81
C LYS A 242 -11.27 26.28 -16.85
N ALA A 243 -11.01 25.03 -17.20
CA ALA A 243 -10.16 24.15 -16.39
C ALA A 243 -8.69 24.61 -16.39
N SER A 244 -8.19 25.10 -17.52
CA SER A 244 -6.86 25.63 -17.66
C SER A 244 -6.65 26.87 -16.78
N VAL A 245 -7.58 27.83 -16.79
CA VAL A 245 -7.51 29.03 -15.92
C VAL A 245 -7.55 28.65 -14.44
N LEU A 246 -8.42 27.72 -14.07
CA LEU A 246 -8.54 27.27 -12.68
C LEU A 246 -7.25 26.59 -12.20
N SER A 247 -6.68 25.65 -12.96
CA SER A 247 -5.41 25.00 -12.62
C SER A 247 -4.24 25.98 -12.59
N PHE A 248 -4.22 26.99 -13.44
CA PHE A 248 -3.22 28.06 -13.41
C PHE A 248 -3.29 28.88 -12.12
N LEU A 249 -4.49 29.31 -11.72
CA LEU A 249 -4.71 30.07 -10.48
C LEU A 249 -4.27 29.27 -9.25
N PHE A 250 -4.64 28.00 -9.17
CA PHE A 250 -4.21 27.12 -8.07
C PHE A 250 -2.71 26.90 -8.07
N SER A 251 -2.09 26.70 -9.24
CA SER A 251 -0.63 26.58 -9.33
C SER A 251 0.06 27.84 -8.80
N GLY A 252 -0.40 29.02 -9.21
CA GLY A 252 0.11 30.30 -8.70
C GLY A 252 -0.08 30.45 -7.19
N ALA A 253 -1.23 30.06 -6.66
CA ALA A 253 -1.50 30.10 -5.22
C ALA A 253 -0.53 29.20 -4.42
N PHE A 254 -0.28 27.97 -4.87
CA PHE A 254 0.66 27.06 -4.22
C PHE A 254 2.10 27.55 -4.32
N LEU A 255 2.48 28.15 -5.46
CA LEU A 255 3.79 28.74 -5.65
C LEU A 255 4.00 29.95 -4.71
N LEU A 256 3.01 30.84 -4.62
CA LEU A 256 3.04 31.97 -3.70
C LEU A 256 3.10 31.52 -2.25
N TRP A 257 2.37 30.48 -1.86
CA TRP A 257 2.47 29.91 -0.53
C TRP A 257 3.87 29.36 -0.26
N PHE A 258 4.45 28.64 -1.22
CA PHE A 258 5.82 28.14 -1.10
C PHE A 258 6.83 29.27 -0.87
N ILE A 259 6.74 30.36 -1.64
CA ILE A 259 7.69 31.48 -1.54
C ILE A 259 7.52 32.27 -0.24
N ASN A 260 6.27 32.43 0.26
CA ASN A 260 5.98 33.25 1.43
C ASN A 260 6.01 32.49 2.75
N SER A 261 6.20 31.17 2.74
CA SER A 261 6.30 30.37 3.95
C SER A 261 7.55 29.52 3.96
N THR A 262 8.07 29.20 5.12
CA THR A 262 9.20 28.28 5.31
C THR A 262 8.76 26.93 5.84
N THR A 263 7.53 26.84 6.37
CA THR A 263 6.97 25.62 6.95
C THR A 263 5.48 25.54 6.69
N ILE A 264 4.94 24.33 6.69
CA ILE A 264 3.50 24.09 6.63
C ILE A 264 2.99 23.89 8.06
N PRO A 265 1.80 24.43 8.43
CA PRO A 265 1.16 24.11 9.71
C PRO A 265 1.00 22.59 9.89
N ASN A 266 1.30 22.09 11.10
CA ASN A 266 1.28 20.65 11.40
C ASN A 266 -0.04 19.96 11.03
N GLN A 267 -1.15 20.69 11.10
CA GLN A 267 -2.47 20.18 10.72
C GLN A 267 -2.50 19.69 9.26
N PHE A 268 -1.88 20.43 8.35
CA PHE A 268 -1.81 20.02 6.93
C PHE A 268 -0.93 18.79 6.72
N VAL A 269 0.13 18.63 7.52
CA VAL A 269 0.99 17.44 7.47
C VAL A 269 0.18 16.19 7.81
N TYR A 270 -0.63 16.24 8.87
CA TYR A 270 -1.51 15.13 9.26
C TYR A 270 -2.62 14.83 8.24
N PHE A 271 -3.06 15.83 7.48
CA PHE A 271 -4.05 15.63 6.43
C PHE A 271 -3.46 15.14 5.08
N THR A 272 -2.13 15.09 4.94
CA THR A 272 -1.46 14.70 3.69
C THR A 272 -1.98 13.37 3.10
N PRO A 273 -2.14 12.26 3.85
CA PRO A 273 -2.67 11.01 3.29
C PRO A 273 -4.11 11.16 2.78
N HIS A 274 -4.95 11.92 3.49
CA HIS A 274 -6.34 12.15 3.10
C HIS A 274 -6.45 13.01 1.84
N ILE A 275 -5.66 14.08 1.75
CA ILE A 275 -5.57 14.93 0.55
C ILE A 275 -5.07 14.10 -0.63
N THR A 276 -4.02 13.31 -0.45
CA THR A 276 -3.49 12.41 -1.48
C THR A 276 -4.55 11.44 -1.96
N THR A 277 -5.34 10.84 -1.04
CA THR A 277 -6.44 9.95 -1.39
C THR A 277 -7.50 10.65 -2.24
N LEU A 278 -7.91 11.86 -1.86
CA LEU A 278 -8.90 12.65 -2.61
C LEU A 278 -8.39 13.03 -4.00
N ILE A 279 -7.14 13.46 -4.11
CA ILE A 279 -6.49 13.78 -5.39
C ILE A 279 -6.46 12.55 -6.27
N VAL A 280 -5.97 11.44 -5.76
CA VAL A 280 -5.86 10.17 -6.48
C VAL A 280 -7.23 9.69 -6.96
N LEU A 281 -8.25 9.70 -6.10
CA LEU A 281 -9.61 9.32 -6.47
C LEU A 281 -10.21 10.26 -7.50
N SER A 282 -9.94 11.56 -7.43
CA SER A 282 -10.40 12.55 -8.40
C SER A 282 -9.82 12.32 -9.80
N PHE A 283 -8.55 11.90 -9.88
CA PHE A 283 -7.88 11.60 -11.16
C PHE A 283 -8.12 10.17 -11.63
N ALA A 284 -8.40 9.25 -10.71
CA ALA A 284 -8.72 7.85 -11.01
C ALA A 284 -10.13 7.68 -11.58
N ASN A 285 -10.58 8.57 -12.46
CA ASN A 285 -11.82 8.42 -13.24
C ASN A 285 -11.66 7.26 -14.25
N GLN A 286 -11.11 6.16 -13.77
CA GLN A 286 -10.88 4.96 -14.55
C GLN A 286 -12.14 4.10 -14.47
N ARG A 287 -12.46 3.48 -15.56
CA ARG A 287 -13.47 2.41 -15.60
C ARG A 287 -12.92 1.25 -14.77
N ILE A 288 -13.26 1.22 -13.47
CA ILE A 288 -12.89 0.14 -12.58
C ILE A 288 -13.61 -1.12 -13.09
N LYS A 289 -12.85 -2.11 -13.48
CA LYS A 289 -13.36 -3.43 -13.84
C LYS A 289 -13.39 -4.31 -12.60
N LEU A 290 -14.52 -4.28 -11.91
CA LEU A 290 -14.79 -5.22 -10.83
C LEU A 290 -15.07 -6.61 -11.40
N PRO A 291 -14.64 -7.69 -10.76
CA PRO A 291 -15.16 -9.02 -11.05
C PRO A 291 -16.68 -9.03 -10.87
N GLU A 292 -17.43 -9.57 -11.83
CA GLU A 292 -18.90 -9.43 -11.85
C GLU A 292 -19.59 -10.00 -10.61
N LYS A 293 -19.03 -11.08 -10.03
CA LYS A 293 -19.60 -11.76 -8.86
C LYS A 293 -18.88 -11.45 -7.56
N ILE A 294 -18.23 -10.27 -7.47
CA ILE A 294 -17.63 -9.83 -6.22
C ILE A 294 -18.69 -9.57 -5.15
N GLY A 295 -18.51 -10.12 -3.96
CA GLY A 295 -19.46 -9.96 -2.87
C GLY A 295 -20.76 -10.76 -3.02
N VAL A 296 -20.98 -11.47 -4.11
CA VAL A 296 -22.21 -12.25 -4.36
C VAL A 296 -22.03 -13.67 -3.79
N PRO A 297 -22.93 -14.11 -2.88
CA PRO A 297 -22.94 -15.50 -2.43
C PRO A 297 -23.24 -16.42 -3.61
N TYR A 298 -22.53 -17.54 -3.68
CA TYR A 298 -22.73 -18.55 -4.71
C TYR A 298 -23.55 -19.70 -4.16
N LYS A 299 -24.59 -20.10 -4.89
CA LYS A 299 -25.36 -21.32 -4.62
C LYS A 299 -25.25 -22.25 -5.80
N LYS A 300 -25.00 -23.54 -5.50
CA LYS A 300 -24.86 -24.56 -6.50
C LYS A 300 -26.19 -24.75 -7.26
N GLY A 301 -26.14 -24.73 -8.61
CA GLY A 301 -27.30 -24.90 -9.46
C GLY A 301 -28.15 -23.63 -9.68
N GLU A 302 -27.84 -22.48 -9.09
CA GLU A 302 -28.48 -21.20 -9.46
C GLU A 302 -27.76 -20.61 -10.69
N ILE A 303 -28.48 -20.52 -11.79
CA ILE A 303 -28.09 -19.80 -13.00
C ILE A 303 -28.55 -18.35 -12.80
N ASN A 304 -27.68 -17.49 -12.25
CA ASN A 304 -27.90 -16.06 -12.13
C ASN A 304 -26.99 -15.29 -13.07
#